data_7d7504c560773e7db1b8cda42bfbd06b
#
_entry.id   7d7504c560773e7db1b8cda42bfbd06b
#
_cell.length_a   1.000
_cell.length_b   1.000
_cell.length_c   1.000
_cell.angle_alpha   90.00
_cell.angle_beta   90.00
_cell.angle_gamma   90.00
#
_symmetry.space_group_name_H-M   'P 1'
#
loop_
_entity.id
_entity.type
_entity.pdbx_description
1 polymer ?
#
loop_
_entity_poly.entity_id
_entity_poly.type
_entity_poly.pdbx_seq_one_letter_code
_entity_poly.pdbx_strand_id
1 'polypeptide(L)'
;KGYHQNKTFEYYKPKLKNAKKRVIFLTKEELEKVENFKIPKEHEALEPIRDVFLFTCYTGLRHSDVFNLTWSDLHDGKIEIVTEKTVDRLVIELNRKAMSIIKKYSDIRFPKHKILPVRSNQIMNKDLHKLFKLIGIDSPIKITHYEGNKRVDEVRPKYELIGTHTGRRTFICTALAKGIPPTVVMKWTGHSDYKAMKPYIDVADEVKESYMKRFDEPNETNEDERKNETK
;
A
#
# COMPACT_ATOMS: atom_id res chain seq x y z
N LYS A 1 -3.54 48.53 15.15
CA LYS A 1 -2.41 49.10 14.39
C LYS A 1 -2.28 48.31 13.12
N GLY A 2 -2.85 48.86 11.98
CA GLY A 2 -2.74 48.22 10.66
C GLY A 2 -1.35 48.48 10.08
N TYR A 3 -0.51 47.46 10.11
CA TYR A 3 0.86 47.54 9.61
C TYR A 3 0.95 47.44 8.07
N HIS A 4 -0.16 47.12 7.40
CA HIS A 4 -0.16 46.93 5.94
C HIS A 4 -1.49 47.32 5.32
N GLN A 5 -1.46 48.26 4.34
CA GLN A 5 -2.61 48.58 3.49
C GLN A 5 -2.59 47.83 2.17
N ASN A 6 -1.48 47.16 1.83
CA ASN A 6 -1.34 46.45 0.57
C ASN A 6 -1.95 45.02 0.71
N LYS A 7 -3.05 44.77 0.02
CA LYS A 7 -3.77 43.50 -0.03
C LYS A 7 -3.37 42.60 -1.22
N THR A 8 -2.30 42.95 -1.92
CA THR A 8 -1.86 42.19 -3.11
C THR A 8 -1.58 40.72 -2.79
N PHE A 9 -1.18 40.41 -1.57
CA PHE A 9 -0.95 39.02 -1.11
C PHE A 9 -2.23 38.17 -1.08
N GLU A 10 -3.43 38.78 -0.92
CA GLU A 10 -4.73 38.06 -0.90
C GLU A 10 -5.06 37.52 -2.29
N TYR A 11 -4.59 38.18 -3.33
CA TYR A 11 -4.86 37.83 -4.74
C TYR A 11 -3.67 37.12 -5.42
N TYR A 12 -2.48 37.20 -4.83
CA TYR A 12 -1.30 36.59 -5.41
C TYR A 12 -1.24 35.09 -5.08
N LYS A 13 -1.55 34.25 -6.09
CA LYS A 13 -1.35 32.81 -6.03
C LYS A 13 -0.05 32.45 -6.75
N PRO A 14 1.05 32.17 -6.05
CA PRO A 14 2.30 31.79 -6.70
C PRO A 14 2.10 30.51 -7.51
N LYS A 15 2.44 30.53 -8.79
CA LYS A 15 2.45 29.34 -9.65
C LYS A 15 3.71 28.55 -9.37
N LEU A 16 3.64 27.67 -8.33
CA LEU A 16 4.74 26.77 -8.03
C LEU A 16 4.72 25.59 -9.01
N LYS A 17 5.88 25.25 -9.55
CA LYS A 17 6.05 24.05 -10.37
C LYS A 17 6.03 22.82 -9.45
N ASN A 18 5.22 21.85 -9.81
CA ASN A 18 5.15 20.56 -9.09
C ASN A 18 5.67 19.43 -10.00
N ALA A 19 6.59 18.64 -9.50
CA ALA A 19 6.99 17.41 -10.18
C ALA A 19 5.92 16.32 -9.99
N LYS A 20 5.70 15.50 -11.02
CA LYS A 20 4.87 14.31 -10.90
C LYS A 20 5.56 13.37 -9.88
N LYS A 21 4.92 13.11 -8.75
CA LYS A 21 5.48 12.22 -7.71
C LYS A 21 5.49 10.79 -8.22
N ARG A 22 6.67 10.15 -8.17
CA ARG A 22 6.79 8.72 -8.46
C ARG A 22 6.07 7.90 -7.39
N VAL A 23 5.32 6.89 -7.81
CA VAL A 23 4.69 5.94 -6.89
C VAL A 23 5.76 4.96 -6.42
N ILE A 24 6.04 4.95 -5.11
CA ILE A 24 6.97 3.99 -4.49
C ILE A 24 6.13 2.84 -3.92
N PHE A 25 6.36 1.64 -4.44
CA PHE A 25 5.71 0.39 -4.05
C PHE A 25 6.70 -0.77 -4.16
N LEU A 26 6.37 -1.94 -3.65
CA LEU A 26 7.19 -3.15 -3.79
C LEU A 26 6.76 -3.93 -5.04
N THR A 27 7.75 -4.38 -5.83
CA THR A 27 7.49 -5.38 -6.88
C THR A 27 7.11 -6.73 -6.25
N LYS A 28 6.67 -7.68 -7.05
CA LYS A 28 6.34 -9.03 -6.58
C LYS A 28 7.55 -9.70 -5.91
N GLU A 29 8.72 -9.62 -6.54
CA GLU A 29 9.99 -10.18 -6.08
C GLU A 29 10.45 -9.53 -4.77
N GLU A 30 10.30 -8.20 -4.67
CA GLU A 30 10.63 -7.47 -3.43
C GLU A 30 9.68 -7.83 -2.29
N LEU A 31 8.38 -7.98 -2.58
CA LEU A 31 7.40 -8.40 -1.58
C LEU A 31 7.69 -9.81 -1.07
N GLU A 32 7.98 -10.76 -1.98
CA GLU A 32 8.38 -12.13 -1.64
C GLU A 32 9.68 -12.15 -0.82
N LYS A 33 10.64 -11.27 -1.13
CA LYS A 33 11.87 -11.11 -0.36
C LYS A 33 11.59 -10.66 1.08
N VAL A 34 10.66 -9.71 1.27
CA VAL A 34 10.24 -9.25 2.60
C VAL A 34 9.52 -10.35 3.37
N GLU A 35 8.63 -11.10 2.71
CA GLU A 35 7.89 -12.22 3.31
C GLU A 35 8.82 -13.30 3.85
N ASN A 36 9.82 -13.68 3.06
CA ASN A 36 10.70 -14.82 3.33
C ASN A 36 11.97 -14.44 4.11
N PHE A 37 12.20 -13.16 4.38
CA PHE A 37 13.41 -12.72 5.07
C PHE A 37 13.43 -13.22 6.53
N LYS A 38 14.50 -13.92 6.89
CA LYS A 38 14.73 -14.35 8.27
C LYS A 38 15.41 -13.22 9.05
N ILE A 39 14.64 -12.56 9.89
CA ILE A 39 15.14 -11.46 10.73
C ILE A 39 16.14 -12.03 11.76
N PRO A 40 17.38 -11.53 11.82
CA PRO A 40 18.35 -11.94 12.83
C PRO A 40 17.86 -11.64 14.25
N LYS A 41 18.29 -12.44 15.24
CA LYS A 41 17.86 -12.31 16.65
C LYS A 41 18.11 -10.90 17.22
N GLU A 42 19.23 -10.27 16.87
CA GLU A 42 19.58 -8.90 17.28
C GLU A 42 18.61 -7.85 16.74
N HIS A 43 17.80 -8.19 15.76
CA HIS A 43 16.80 -7.33 15.12
C HIS A 43 15.36 -7.82 15.31
N GLU A 44 15.10 -8.77 16.21
CA GLU A 44 13.79 -9.39 16.45
C GLU A 44 12.67 -8.34 16.64
N ALA A 45 12.98 -7.19 17.24
CA ALA A 45 12.03 -6.09 17.43
C ALA A 45 11.45 -5.54 16.10
N LEU A 46 12.05 -5.86 14.94
CA LEU A 46 11.54 -5.49 13.62
C LEU A 46 10.52 -6.49 13.06
N GLU A 47 10.33 -7.65 13.68
CA GLU A 47 9.37 -8.64 13.21
C GLU A 47 7.91 -8.13 13.24
N PRO A 48 7.42 -7.53 14.34
CA PRO A 48 6.09 -6.93 14.34
C PRO A 48 5.95 -5.77 13.33
N ILE A 49 7.02 -5.04 13.06
CA ILE A 49 7.03 -3.96 12.07
C ILE A 49 6.82 -4.52 10.66
N ARG A 50 7.52 -5.63 10.32
CA ARG A 50 7.34 -6.35 9.07
C ARG A 50 5.91 -6.86 8.93
N ASP A 51 5.38 -7.50 9.96
CA ASP A 51 4.06 -8.12 9.91
C ASP A 51 2.95 -7.07 9.71
N VAL A 52 3.01 -5.95 10.44
CA VAL A 52 2.09 -4.81 10.24
C VAL A 52 2.21 -4.23 8.82
N PHE A 53 3.43 -4.10 8.30
CA PHE A 53 3.64 -3.61 6.94
C PHE A 53 3.07 -4.60 5.90
N LEU A 54 3.35 -5.89 6.03
CA LEU A 54 2.79 -6.94 5.16
C LEU A 54 1.27 -6.97 5.24
N PHE A 55 0.70 -6.78 6.43
CA PHE A 55 -0.74 -6.68 6.59
C PHE A 55 -1.34 -5.55 5.76
N THR A 56 -0.68 -4.38 5.72
CA THR A 56 -1.11 -3.28 4.84
C THR A 56 -0.93 -3.60 3.35
N CYS A 57 0.08 -4.41 2.98
CA CYS A 57 0.27 -4.90 1.62
C CYS A 57 -0.82 -5.88 1.17
N TYR A 58 -1.49 -6.56 2.11
CA TYR A 58 -2.52 -7.55 1.80
C TYR A 58 -3.95 -7.04 1.94
N THR A 59 -4.15 -5.92 2.63
CA THR A 59 -5.49 -5.34 2.91
C THR A 59 -5.72 -4.00 2.24
N GLY A 60 -4.63 -3.26 1.94
CA GLY A 60 -4.72 -1.90 1.42
C GLY A 60 -5.15 -0.86 2.46
N LEU A 61 -5.31 -1.22 3.73
CA LEU A 61 -5.68 -0.30 4.79
C LEU A 61 -4.64 0.82 4.99
N ARG A 62 -5.09 2.00 5.41
CA ARG A 62 -4.18 3.06 5.85
C ARG A 62 -3.57 2.71 7.20
N HIS A 63 -2.38 3.22 7.48
CA HIS A 63 -1.74 3.02 8.79
C HIS A 63 -2.64 3.45 9.97
N SER A 64 -3.37 4.57 9.85
CA SER A 64 -4.32 5.02 10.87
C SER A 64 -5.43 4.01 11.12
N ASP A 65 -5.95 3.40 10.05
CA ASP A 65 -7.03 2.42 10.15
C ASP A 65 -6.51 1.14 10.82
N VAL A 66 -5.32 0.65 10.42
CA VAL A 66 -4.68 -0.50 11.08
C VAL A 66 -4.29 -0.20 12.54
N PHE A 67 -3.85 1.04 12.83
CA PHE A 67 -3.51 1.47 14.19
C PHE A 67 -4.72 1.41 15.14
N ASN A 68 -5.91 1.69 14.64
CA ASN A 68 -7.15 1.68 15.42
C ASN A 68 -7.91 0.37 15.35
N LEU A 69 -7.49 -0.58 14.51
CA LEU A 69 -8.17 -1.84 14.28
C LEU A 69 -8.26 -2.70 15.56
N THR A 70 -9.48 -3.15 15.87
CA THR A 70 -9.81 -3.95 17.06
C THR A 70 -10.48 -5.26 16.68
N TRP A 71 -10.55 -6.20 17.63
CA TRP A 71 -11.23 -7.48 17.40
C TRP A 71 -12.71 -7.33 17.08
N SER A 72 -13.36 -6.23 17.52
CA SER A 72 -14.76 -5.94 17.18
C SER A 72 -14.96 -5.52 15.72
N ASP A 73 -13.90 -5.24 14.98
CA ASP A 73 -13.97 -4.87 13.57
C ASP A 73 -13.79 -6.09 12.65
N LEU A 74 -13.50 -7.27 13.23
CA LEU A 74 -13.28 -8.51 12.49
C LEU A 74 -14.50 -9.43 12.59
N HIS A 75 -15.18 -9.66 11.45
CA HIS A 75 -16.36 -10.51 11.34
C HIS A 75 -16.24 -11.44 10.13
N ASP A 76 -16.42 -12.74 10.32
CA ASP A 76 -16.49 -13.73 9.24
C ASP A 76 -15.41 -13.62 8.16
N GLY A 77 -14.15 -13.36 8.58
CA GLY A 77 -13.03 -13.18 7.64
C GLY A 77 -13.01 -11.85 6.90
N LYS A 78 -13.79 -10.86 7.34
CA LYS A 78 -13.85 -9.50 6.82
C LYS A 78 -13.52 -8.49 7.90
N ILE A 79 -12.93 -7.38 7.49
CA ILE A 79 -12.78 -6.19 8.32
C ILE A 79 -13.88 -5.20 7.93
N GLU A 80 -14.63 -4.74 8.93
CA GLU A 80 -15.63 -3.69 8.78
C GLU A 80 -15.27 -2.53 9.68
N ILE A 81 -14.90 -1.40 9.09
CA ILE A 81 -14.52 -0.18 9.80
C ILE A 81 -15.18 1.06 9.21
N VAL A 82 -15.26 2.10 10.03
CA VAL A 82 -15.46 3.47 9.56
C VAL A 82 -14.09 4.13 9.48
N THR A 83 -13.70 4.56 8.30
CA THR A 83 -12.36 5.13 8.08
C THR A 83 -12.20 6.45 8.84
N GLU A 84 -11.06 6.64 9.49
CA GLU A 84 -10.80 7.85 10.30
C GLU A 84 -10.79 9.14 9.44
N LYS A 85 -10.30 9.03 8.21
CA LYS A 85 -10.09 10.21 7.35
C LYS A 85 -11.33 10.67 6.60
N THR A 86 -12.16 9.76 6.11
CA THR A 86 -13.30 10.08 5.21
C THR A 86 -14.66 9.73 5.82
N VAL A 87 -14.67 9.09 6.99
CA VAL A 87 -15.87 8.65 7.72
C VAL A 87 -16.75 7.70 6.86
N ASP A 88 -16.15 7.03 5.87
CA ASP A 88 -16.84 6.06 5.01
C ASP A 88 -16.78 4.66 5.64
N ARG A 89 -17.89 3.92 5.53
CA ARG A 89 -17.89 2.48 5.87
C ARG A 89 -17.06 1.73 4.85
N LEU A 90 -16.09 0.98 5.32
CA LEU A 90 -15.20 0.16 4.52
C LEU A 90 -15.32 -1.29 4.94
N VAL A 91 -15.57 -2.16 3.96
CA VAL A 91 -15.60 -3.60 4.14
C VAL A 91 -14.48 -4.22 3.29
N ILE A 92 -13.60 -5.01 3.89
CA ILE A 92 -12.47 -5.65 3.23
C ILE A 92 -12.49 -7.14 3.51
N GLU A 93 -12.61 -7.95 2.47
CA GLU A 93 -12.43 -9.39 2.54
C GLU A 93 -10.97 -9.72 2.76
N LEU A 94 -10.67 -10.55 3.76
CA LEU A 94 -9.30 -10.90 4.09
C LEU A 94 -8.82 -12.11 3.29
N ASN A 95 -7.69 -11.96 2.62
CA ASN A 95 -6.99 -13.07 1.99
C ASN A 95 -6.25 -13.93 3.03
N ARG A 96 -5.79 -15.13 2.60
CA ARG A 96 -5.11 -16.10 3.49
C ARG A 96 -3.88 -15.53 4.18
N LYS A 97 -3.10 -14.65 3.51
CA LYS A 97 -1.89 -14.05 4.07
C LYS A 97 -2.23 -13.05 5.18
N ALA A 98 -3.23 -12.20 4.97
CA ALA A 98 -3.71 -11.28 6.00
C ALA A 98 -4.26 -12.03 7.23
N MET A 99 -5.06 -13.09 6.99
CA MET A 99 -5.57 -13.95 8.08
C MET A 99 -4.47 -14.65 8.86
N SER A 100 -3.40 -15.12 8.19
CA SER A 100 -2.27 -15.75 8.89
C SER A 100 -1.55 -14.80 9.83
N ILE A 101 -1.42 -13.52 9.43
CA ILE A 101 -0.86 -12.49 10.31
C ILE A 101 -1.76 -12.25 11.52
N ILE A 102 -3.07 -12.10 11.34
CA ILE A 102 -4.01 -11.94 12.46
C ILE A 102 -3.91 -13.14 13.41
N LYS A 103 -3.90 -14.36 12.87
CA LYS A 103 -3.78 -15.59 13.66
C LYS A 103 -2.50 -15.64 14.50
N LYS A 104 -1.37 -15.13 13.99
CA LYS A 104 -0.10 -15.05 14.73
C LYS A 104 -0.23 -14.24 16.02
N TYR A 105 -1.12 -13.26 16.06
CA TYR A 105 -1.31 -12.35 17.19
C TYR A 105 -2.60 -12.63 17.99
N SER A 106 -3.37 -13.68 17.67
CA SER A 106 -4.67 -13.98 18.29
C SER A 106 -4.61 -14.21 19.79
N ASP A 107 -3.51 -14.80 20.27
CA ASP A 107 -3.34 -15.14 21.69
C ASP A 107 -2.68 -14.00 22.49
N ILE A 108 -2.29 -12.91 21.82
CA ILE A 108 -1.63 -11.77 22.44
C ILE A 108 -2.65 -10.67 22.69
N ARG A 109 -2.79 -10.27 23.96
CA ARG A 109 -3.69 -9.17 24.34
C ARG A 109 -2.98 -7.83 24.25
N PHE A 110 -3.38 -7.00 23.29
CA PHE A 110 -2.93 -5.62 23.19
C PHE A 110 -3.90 -4.67 23.90
N PRO A 111 -3.41 -3.50 24.39
CA PRO A 111 -4.28 -2.46 24.94
C PRO A 111 -5.38 -2.05 23.96
N LYS A 112 -6.56 -1.67 24.48
CA LYS A 112 -7.73 -1.26 23.72
C LYS A 112 -8.23 -2.34 22.73
N HIS A 113 -8.03 -3.62 23.05
CA HIS A 113 -8.47 -4.76 22.23
C HIS A 113 -7.95 -4.75 20.78
N LYS A 114 -6.79 -4.14 20.53
CA LYS A 114 -6.19 -4.09 19.19
C LYS A 114 -5.81 -5.48 18.69
N ILE A 115 -5.89 -5.67 17.35
CA ILE A 115 -5.52 -6.93 16.70
C ILE A 115 -4.00 -7.04 16.53
N LEU A 116 -3.32 -5.92 16.20
CA LEU A 116 -1.92 -5.90 15.80
C LEU A 116 -1.08 -4.94 16.65
N PRO A 117 0.23 -5.21 16.82
CA PRO A 117 1.16 -4.38 17.59
C PRO A 117 1.62 -3.14 16.79
N VAL A 118 0.69 -2.31 16.36
CA VAL A 118 0.99 -1.14 15.53
C VAL A 118 1.60 -0.02 16.37
N ARG A 119 2.74 0.50 15.94
CA ARG A 119 3.39 1.68 16.54
C ARG A 119 2.95 2.96 15.85
N SER A 120 3.31 4.12 16.44
CA SER A 120 3.06 5.42 15.80
C SER A 120 3.70 5.50 14.41
N ASN A 121 3.12 6.31 13.52
CA ASN A 121 3.59 6.43 12.14
C ASN A 121 5.07 6.81 12.03
N GLN A 122 5.54 7.69 12.92
CA GLN A 122 6.94 8.12 12.95
C GLN A 122 7.88 6.95 13.29
N ILE A 123 7.55 6.18 14.33
CA ILE A 123 8.34 5.01 14.74
C ILE A 123 8.31 3.95 13.66
N MET A 124 7.12 3.65 13.09
CA MET A 124 6.98 2.70 11.99
C MET A 124 7.86 3.07 10.80
N ASN A 125 7.86 4.31 10.34
CA ASN A 125 8.67 4.74 9.21
C ASN A 125 10.18 4.58 9.50
N LYS A 126 10.64 4.97 10.70
CA LYS A 126 12.03 4.81 11.11
C LYS A 126 12.46 3.34 11.11
N ASP A 127 11.61 2.46 11.65
CA ASP A 127 11.91 1.04 11.77
C ASP A 127 11.77 0.31 10.41
N LEU A 128 10.84 0.75 9.54
CA LEU A 128 10.76 0.28 8.16
C LEU A 128 12.03 0.59 7.37
N HIS A 129 12.61 1.79 7.48
CA HIS A 129 13.88 2.09 6.82
C HIS A 129 15.00 1.15 7.27
N LYS A 130 15.09 0.85 8.58
CA LYS A 130 16.07 -0.14 9.10
C LYS A 130 15.82 -1.53 8.55
N LEU A 131 14.56 -1.98 8.58
CA LEU A 131 14.16 -3.29 8.09
C LEU A 131 14.49 -3.46 6.61
N PHE A 132 14.08 -2.51 5.76
CA PHE A 132 14.28 -2.60 4.33
C PHE A 132 15.76 -2.46 3.91
N LYS A 133 16.56 -1.70 4.67
CA LYS A 133 18.01 -1.67 4.52
C LYS A 133 18.62 -3.04 4.85
N LEU A 134 18.17 -3.68 5.93
CA LEU A 134 18.63 -5.01 6.34
C LEU A 134 18.26 -6.09 5.30
N ILE A 135 17.08 -6.00 4.71
CA ILE A 135 16.62 -6.90 3.64
C ILE A 135 17.41 -6.67 2.33
N GLY A 136 18.06 -5.52 2.16
CA GLY A 136 18.78 -5.15 0.94
C GLY A 136 17.84 -4.76 -0.20
N ILE A 137 16.83 -3.92 0.09
CA ILE A 137 15.97 -3.28 -0.93
C ILE A 137 16.50 -1.86 -1.14
N ASP A 138 17.59 -1.76 -1.88
CA ASP A 138 18.43 -0.56 -2.01
C ASP A 138 18.54 -0.03 -3.43
N SER A 139 17.73 -0.55 -4.37
CA SER A 139 17.74 -0.09 -5.77
C SER A 139 17.69 1.44 -5.86
N PRO A 140 18.52 2.08 -6.71
CA PRO A 140 18.56 3.53 -6.83
C PRO A 140 17.28 4.08 -7.46
N ILE A 141 16.64 5.01 -6.79
CA ILE A 141 15.43 5.68 -7.26
C ILE A 141 15.71 7.15 -7.51
N LYS A 142 15.53 7.59 -8.76
CA LYS A 142 15.59 9.01 -9.11
C LYS A 142 14.32 9.71 -8.66
N ILE A 143 14.49 10.78 -7.86
CA ILE A 143 13.42 11.67 -7.40
C ILE A 143 13.65 13.04 -8.00
N THR A 144 12.58 13.62 -8.53
CA THR A 144 12.58 15.01 -9.00
C THR A 144 11.66 15.83 -8.10
N HIS A 145 12.15 16.93 -7.57
CA HIS A 145 11.35 17.92 -6.85
C HIS A 145 11.75 19.33 -7.25
N TYR A 146 11.00 20.33 -6.78
CA TYR A 146 11.31 21.72 -7.02
C TYR A 146 11.56 22.45 -5.70
N GLU A 147 12.66 23.16 -5.63
CA GLU A 147 12.97 24.14 -4.58
C GLU A 147 12.66 25.53 -5.15
N GLY A 148 11.49 26.09 -4.82
CA GLY A 148 10.93 27.20 -5.53
C GLY A 148 10.64 26.86 -7.00
N ASN A 149 11.35 27.51 -7.95
CA ASN A 149 11.24 27.22 -9.38
C ASN A 149 12.42 26.43 -9.96
N LYS A 150 13.42 26.09 -9.13
CA LYS A 150 14.60 25.31 -9.54
C LYS A 150 14.28 23.81 -9.42
N ARG A 151 14.49 23.08 -10.52
CA ARG A 151 14.39 21.63 -10.52
C ARG A 151 15.59 21.03 -9.82
N VAL A 152 15.35 20.08 -8.91
CA VAL A 152 16.37 19.30 -8.21
C VAL A 152 16.09 17.81 -8.49
N ASP A 153 17.10 17.13 -9.02
CA ASP A 153 17.09 15.69 -9.25
C ASP A 153 18.07 15.06 -8.25
N GLU A 154 17.58 14.11 -7.45
CA GLU A 154 18.41 13.33 -6.52
C GLU A 154 18.18 11.84 -6.73
N VAL A 155 19.18 11.03 -6.40
CA VAL A 155 19.08 9.56 -6.40
C VAL A 155 19.17 9.09 -4.97
N ARG A 156 18.17 8.32 -4.53
CA ARG A 156 18.12 7.75 -3.18
C ARG A 156 17.90 6.24 -3.24
N PRO A 157 18.45 5.48 -2.30
CA PRO A 157 18.14 4.06 -2.21
C PRO A 157 16.68 3.85 -1.84
N LYS A 158 16.05 2.82 -2.40
CA LYS A 158 14.61 2.59 -2.27
C LYS A 158 14.14 2.48 -0.81
N TYR A 159 14.96 1.86 0.07
CA TYR A 159 14.59 1.71 1.49
C TYR A 159 14.33 3.05 2.20
N GLU A 160 14.97 4.15 1.79
CA GLU A 160 14.74 5.49 2.37
C GLU A 160 13.39 6.10 1.96
N LEU A 161 12.79 5.60 0.90
CA LEU A 161 11.53 6.08 0.34
C LEU A 161 10.33 5.24 0.78
N ILE A 162 10.61 4.10 1.42
CA ILE A 162 9.59 3.20 1.93
C ILE A 162 9.06 3.73 3.25
N GLY A 163 7.75 3.86 3.35
CA GLY A 163 7.05 4.23 4.57
C GLY A 163 5.76 3.44 4.74
N THR A 164 5.02 3.73 5.78
CA THR A 164 3.75 3.04 6.10
C THR A 164 2.77 3.05 4.93
N HIS A 165 2.74 4.13 4.16
CA HIS A 165 1.84 4.24 3.01
C HIS A 165 2.28 3.39 1.80
N THR A 166 3.54 2.93 1.79
CA THR A 166 4.07 2.06 0.72
C THR A 166 3.37 0.71 0.70
N GLY A 167 2.99 0.15 1.86
CA GLY A 167 2.22 -1.10 1.91
C GLY A 167 0.89 -0.99 1.15
N ARG A 168 0.11 0.06 1.39
CA ARG A 168 -1.13 0.33 0.67
C ARG A 168 -0.92 0.55 -0.84
N ARG A 169 0.15 1.25 -1.22
CA ARG A 169 0.51 1.41 -2.64
C ARG A 169 0.85 0.08 -3.28
N THR A 170 1.57 -0.78 -2.58
CA THR A 170 1.90 -2.14 -3.01
C THR A 170 0.63 -2.96 -3.23
N PHE A 171 -0.34 -2.90 -2.30
CA PHE A 171 -1.65 -3.55 -2.47
C PHE A 171 -2.34 -3.11 -3.76
N ILE A 172 -2.45 -1.79 -3.98
CA ILE A 172 -3.13 -1.23 -5.14
C ILE A 172 -2.44 -1.66 -6.45
N CYS A 173 -1.11 -1.47 -6.54
CA CYS A 173 -0.36 -1.84 -7.73
C CYS A 173 -0.42 -3.35 -8.01
N THR A 174 -0.32 -4.19 -6.97
CA THR A 174 -0.45 -5.65 -7.09
C THR A 174 -1.85 -6.07 -7.54
N ALA A 175 -2.89 -5.46 -7.00
CA ALA A 175 -4.27 -5.76 -7.38
C ALA A 175 -4.54 -5.39 -8.85
N LEU A 176 -4.12 -4.19 -9.27
CA LEU A 176 -4.25 -3.76 -10.66
C LEU A 176 -3.42 -4.63 -11.61
N ALA A 177 -2.18 -5.00 -11.24
CA ALA A 177 -1.34 -5.90 -12.01
C ALA A 177 -1.92 -7.31 -12.16
N LYS A 178 -2.77 -7.75 -11.22
CA LYS A 178 -3.56 -9.00 -11.32
C LYS A 178 -4.83 -8.86 -12.17
N GLY A 179 -5.08 -7.71 -12.75
CA GLY A 179 -6.27 -7.46 -13.57
C GLY A 179 -7.54 -7.17 -12.76
N ILE A 180 -7.44 -6.92 -11.45
CA ILE A 180 -8.60 -6.53 -10.65
C ILE A 180 -9.06 -5.13 -11.08
N PRO A 181 -10.35 -4.95 -11.42
CA PRO A 181 -10.85 -3.66 -11.88
C PRO A 181 -10.57 -2.53 -10.89
N PRO A 182 -10.12 -1.34 -11.34
CA PRO A 182 -9.84 -0.20 -10.46
C PRO A 182 -11.01 0.15 -9.54
N THR A 183 -12.25 0.00 -10.00
CA THR A 183 -13.47 0.26 -9.23
C THR A 183 -13.61 -0.67 -8.02
N VAL A 184 -13.16 -1.93 -8.13
CA VAL A 184 -13.13 -2.89 -7.02
C VAL A 184 -12.03 -2.50 -6.03
N VAL A 185 -10.83 -2.18 -6.53
CA VAL A 185 -9.70 -1.73 -5.70
C VAL A 185 -10.06 -0.46 -4.93
N MET A 186 -10.80 0.46 -5.56
CA MET A 186 -11.31 1.69 -4.90
C MET A 186 -12.23 1.37 -3.73
N LYS A 187 -13.12 0.38 -3.86
CA LYS A 187 -14.00 -0.06 -2.77
C LYS A 187 -13.21 -0.58 -1.57
N TRP A 188 -12.20 -1.43 -1.79
CA TRP A 188 -11.35 -1.95 -0.71
C TRP A 188 -10.48 -0.88 -0.04
N THR A 189 -10.11 0.14 -0.79
CA THR A 189 -9.20 1.18 -0.31
C THR A 189 -9.91 2.47 0.11
N GLY A 190 -11.23 2.58 -0.08
CA GLY A 190 -11.99 3.79 0.24
C GLY A 190 -11.51 5.01 -0.56
N HIS A 191 -11.24 4.85 -1.86
CA HIS A 191 -11.00 5.96 -2.76
C HIS A 191 -12.32 6.38 -3.41
N SER A 192 -12.72 7.62 -3.19
CA SER A 192 -13.93 8.20 -3.77
C SER A 192 -13.69 8.82 -5.16
N ASP A 193 -12.44 9.20 -5.48
CA ASP A 193 -12.08 9.85 -6.74
C ASP A 193 -11.15 8.96 -7.59
N TYR A 194 -11.58 8.70 -8.83
CA TYR A 194 -10.79 7.96 -9.82
C TYR A 194 -9.45 8.64 -10.15
N LYS A 195 -9.39 9.98 -10.06
CA LYS A 195 -8.13 10.73 -10.25
C LYS A 195 -7.05 10.31 -9.25
N ALA A 196 -7.46 9.91 -8.03
CA ALA A 196 -6.53 9.39 -7.03
C ALA A 196 -5.93 8.03 -7.42
N MET A 197 -6.62 7.25 -8.27
CA MET A 197 -6.15 5.96 -8.78
C MET A 197 -5.25 6.08 -10.01
N LYS A 198 -5.35 7.18 -10.75
CA LYS A 198 -4.61 7.36 -12.02
C LYS A 198 -3.10 7.10 -11.91
N PRO A 199 -2.36 7.56 -10.88
CA PRO A 199 -0.93 7.27 -10.76
C PRO A 199 -0.61 5.77 -10.63
N TYR A 200 -1.52 4.98 -10.08
CA TYR A 200 -1.34 3.53 -9.92
C TYR A 200 -1.72 2.78 -11.20
N ILE A 201 -2.72 3.26 -11.92
CA ILE A 201 -3.13 2.72 -13.23
C ILE A 201 -2.00 2.93 -14.24
N ASP A 202 -1.42 4.15 -14.27
CA ASP A 202 -0.27 4.46 -15.14
C ASP A 202 0.91 3.48 -14.89
N VAL A 203 1.13 3.06 -13.64
CA VAL A 203 2.17 2.07 -13.29
C VAL A 203 1.78 0.65 -13.72
N ALA A 204 0.50 0.29 -13.59
CA ALA A 204 0.00 -1.02 -14.02
C ALA A 204 -0.04 -1.15 -15.55
N ASP A 205 -0.12 -0.04 -16.28
CA ASP A 205 -0.04 -0.01 -17.75
C ASP A 205 1.33 -0.45 -18.30
N GLU A 206 2.39 -0.42 -17.50
CA GLU A 206 3.68 -1.05 -17.85
C GLU A 206 3.55 -2.57 -18.04
N VAL A 207 2.47 -3.18 -17.51
CA VAL A 207 2.14 -4.60 -17.65
C VAL A 207 1.15 -4.85 -18.82
N LYS A 208 0.75 -3.79 -19.54
CA LYS A 208 -0.28 -3.81 -20.58
C LYS A 208 0.00 -4.82 -21.69
N GLU A 209 1.26 -4.99 -22.08
CA GLU A 209 1.66 -6.01 -23.08
C GLU A 209 1.32 -7.44 -22.64
N SER A 210 1.41 -7.73 -21.32
CA SER A 210 1.05 -9.04 -20.80
C SER A 210 -0.44 -9.31 -20.86
N TYR A 211 -1.28 -8.28 -20.87
CA TYR A 211 -2.73 -8.44 -21.01
C TYR A 211 -3.15 -8.75 -22.45
N MET A 212 -2.45 -8.19 -23.45
CA MET A 212 -2.73 -8.55 -24.86
C MET A 212 -2.44 -10.03 -25.14
N LYS A 213 -1.42 -10.60 -24.51
CA LYS A 213 -1.11 -12.04 -24.63
C LYS A 213 -2.24 -12.93 -24.11
N ARG A 214 -3.09 -12.46 -23.18
CA ARG A 214 -4.25 -13.22 -22.69
C ARG A 214 -5.37 -13.33 -23.72
N PHE A 215 -5.42 -12.46 -24.74
CA PHE A 215 -6.36 -12.62 -25.85
C PHE A 215 -5.95 -13.77 -26.77
N ASP A 216 -4.66 -14.13 -26.77
CA ASP A 216 -4.11 -15.20 -27.58
C ASP A 216 -4.16 -16.56 -26.86
N GLU A 217 -4.43 -16.56 -25.52
CA GLU A 217 -4.57 -17.80 -24.74
C GLU A 217 -5.96 -18.40 -24.97
N PRO A 218 -6.08 -19.69 -25.38
CA PRO A 218 -7.37 -20.36 -25.50
C PRO A 218 -8.05 -20.41 -24.12
N ASN A 219 -9.36 -20.10 -24.09
CA ASN A 219 -10.17 -20.21 -22.87
C ASN A 219 -10.14 -21.65 -22.35
N GLU A 220 -9.45 -21.90 -21.24
CA GLU A 220 -9.39 -23.21 -20.56
C GLU A 220 -10.72 -23.67 -19.94
N THR A 221 -11.84 -22.98 -20.21
CA THR A 221 -13.14 -23.24 -19.56
C THR A 221 -14.02 -24.26 -20.23
N ASN A 222 -13.56 -25.09 -21.21
CA ASN A 222 -14.44 -26.03 -21.88
C ASN A 222 -13.92 -27.46 -22.12
N GLU A 223 -12.82 -27.88 -21.47
CA GLU A 223 -12.36 -29.27 -21.60
C GLU A 223 -12.93 -30.24 -20.57
N ASP A 224 -13.34 -29.76 -19.40
CA ASP A 224 -13.88 -30.62 -18.36
C ASP A 224 -15.38 -30.93 -18.52
N GLU A 225 -16.13 -30.10 -19.21
CA GLU A 225 -17.56 -30.39 -19.51
C GLU A 225 -17.76 -31.40 -20.63
N ARG A 226 -16.83 -31.51 -21.57
CA ARG A 226 -16.94 -32.50 -22.68
C ARG A 226 -16.58 -33.93 -22.31
N LYS A 227 -15.91 -34.13 -21.17
CA LYS A 227 -15.57 -35.49 -20.69
C LYS A 227 -16.67 -36.16 -19.87
N ASN A 228 -17.69 -35.40 -19.46
CA ASN A 228 -18.82 -35.92 -18.69
C ASN A 228 -20.07 -36.27 -19.52
N GLU A 229 -20.11 -35.92 -20.79
CA GLU A 229 -21.25 -36.27 -21.68
C GLU A 229 -21.03 -37.55 -22.51
N THR A 230 -19.92 -38.25 -22.31
CA THR A 230 -19.61 -39.49 -23.04
C THR A 230 -19.36 -40.69 -22.09
N LYS A 231 -20.23 -40.81 -21.05
CA LYS A 231 -20.35 -42.09 -20.33
C LYS A 231 -21.79 -42.44 -20.09
#